data_e0c23e10899711d7efb159f7bbeb4603
#
_entry.id   e0c23e10899711d7efb159f7bbeb4603
#
_cell.length_a   1.000
_cell.length_b   1.000
_cell.length_c   1.000
_cell.angle_alpha   90.00
_cell.angle_beta   90.00
_cell.angle_gamma   90.00
#
_symmetry.space_group_name_H-M   'P 1'
#
loop_
_entity.id
_entity.type
_entity.pdbx_description
1 polymer ?
#
loop_
_entity_poly.entity_id
_entity_poly.type
_entity_poly.pdbx_seq_one_letter_code
_entity_poly.pdbx_strand_id
1 'polypeptide(L)'
;MTEKISSTEIMDSLRSQLSKINATVDRQEASVVTAVGDGIAHVSGLRTAMAGELLEFTSSSSGRTVYGLAQNLDEDEVGAVLFGDVDIIKEGDECRTTGRVMDIPVGHAMLGRVVNPLGQPIDGLGAIDTTHRRPIEFKAPGIMERQPVCQPVQTGLMAIDAMVPIGRGQRELIIGDRKTGKTAIAIDTIVNQRDTDIICIYVAIGQKASTVAGIRESLAKQGVLDKTVIVSATAADSAPMQYIAPMAGAAIGEYFMYNDENGNPADAEHPGGHVLVVYDDLSKQAVAYRQMSLTLHRPPGREAYPGDIFYLHSRLLERACKLSDANGGGSLTALLIIETQEGDVSAYIPTNVISITDGQIYLQTNLFFQGQRPAVDVGISVSRVGGDAQLKSMKQVAGTLRLDLASYSEKQAFAQFGSDLDAATQYQLNHGAHMMELLKQGRYSALDVADQVIAIFAAKENFIDDIDLNHVTLFRDKLAKYMQDKHPSCRELVRQGKIDDALSERLKGHIAHFKEQFLLQHPNKAKQDDVERSAEPVVVAEDEDAGKAQE
;
A
#
# COMPACT_ATOMS: atom_id res chain seq x y z
N MET A 1 -44.78 70.29 23.11
CA MET A 1 -44.39 69.93 21.77
C MET A 1 -44.00 68.46 21.81
N THR A 2 -44.86 67.57 21.34
CA THR A 2 -44.60 66.15 21.24
C THR A 2 -43.98 65.90 19.88
N GLU A 3 -42.67 65.62 19.84
CA GLU A 3 -42.00 65.19 18.61
C GLU A 3 -42.62 63.90 18.14
N LYS A 4 -43.18 63.91 16.91
CA LYS A 4 -43.61 62.71 16.21
C LYS A 4 -42.39 62.02 15.69
N ILE A 5 -41.99 60.95 16.36
CA ILE A 5 -40.97 60.03 15.81
C ILE A 5 -41.42 59.52 14.45
N SER A 6 -40.63 59.74 13.44
CA SER A 6 -40.91 59.30 12.07
C SER A 6 -40.95 57.77 11.97
N SER A 7 -41.86 57.21 11.18
CA SER A 7 -41.95 55.77 10.93
C SER A 7 -40.66 55.22 10.34
N THR A 8 -39.87 56.06 9.68
CA THR A 8 -38.53 55.72 9.15
C THR A 8 -37.51 55.53 10.25
N GLU A 9 -37.50 56.36 11.30
CA GLU A 9 -36.59 56.25 12.45
C GLU A 9 -36.90 55.01 13.30
N ILE A 10 -38.17 54.63 13.40
CA ILE A 10 -38.58 53.39 14.07
C ILE A 10 -38.10 52.17 13.26
N MET A 11 -38.23 52.19 11.93
CA MET A 11 -37.75 51.11 11.05
C MET A 11 -36.23 50.98 11.07
N ASP A 12 -35.49 52.06 11.08
CA ASP A 12 -34.02 52.04 11.14
C ASP A 12 -33.52 51.60 12.51
N SER A 13 -34.20 51.97 13.58
CA SER A 13 -33.91 51.46 14.93
C SER A 13 -34.21 49.98 15.05
N LEU A 14 -35.32 49.48 14.48
CA LEU A 14 -35.65 48.05 14.43
C LEU A 14 -34.67 47.26 13.56
N ARG A 15 -34.26 47.80 12.41
CA ARG A 15 -33.21 47.17 11.57
C ARG A 15 -31.87 47.11 12.30
N SER A 16 -31.48 48.17 13.00
CA SER A 16 -30.27 48.20 13.82
C SER A 16 -30.32 47.21 15.01
N GLN A 17 -31.48 47.04 15.63
CA GLN A 17 -31.68 46.06 16.69
C GLN A 17 -31.72 44.61 16.13
N LEU A 18 -32.37 44.40 14.98
CA LEU A 18 -32.37 43.11 14.28
C LEU A 18 -30.97 42.72 13.78
N SER A 19 -30.18 43.67 13.26
CA SER A 19 -28.79 43.43 12.90
C SER A 19 -27.87 43.09 14.08
N LYS A 20 -28.19 43.64 15.27
CA LYS A 20 -27.49 43.27 16.52
C LYS A 20 -27.95 41.91 17.07
N ILE A 21 -29.17 41.49 16.79
CA ILE A 21 -29.70 40.17 17.18
C ILE A 21 -29.20 39.08 16.23
N ASN A 22 -28.90 39.39 14.95
CA ASN A 22 -28.26 38.48 13.99
C ASN A 22 -26.74 38.33 14.21
N ALA A 23 -26.14 39.08 15.12
CA ALA A 23 -24.78 38.83 15.58
C ALA A 23 -24.83 37.71 16.62
N THR A 24 -24.57 36.47 16.14
CA THR A 24 -24.15 35.31 16.94
C THR A 24 -25.11 34.95 18.11
N VAL A 25 -26.27 34.41 17.80
CA VAL A 25 -26.76 33.30 18.61
C VAL A 25 -26.10 32.04 18.04
N ASP A 26 -24.93 31.74 18.51
CA ASP A 26 -24.33 30.43 18.46
C ASP A 26 -25.24 29.53 19.32
N ARG A 27 -26.32 29.03 18.72
CA ARG A 27 -27.20 28.03 19.33
C ARG A 27 -26.47 26.69 19.26
N GLN A 28 -25.52 26.51 20.15
CA GLN A 28 -25.13 25.17 20.54
C GLN A 28 -26.34 24.54 21.23
N GLU A 29 -27.06 23.70 20.53
CA GLU A 29 -28.11 22.89 21.16
C GLU A 29 -27.43 21.92 22.12
N ALA A 30 -27.64 22.15 23.44
CA ALA A 30 -27.24 21.19 24.45
C ALA A 30 -28.30 20.09 24.51
N SER A 31 -27.87 18.86 24.47
CA SER A 31 -28.70 17.66 24.44
C SER A 31 -28.17 16.63 25.41
N VAL A 32 -28.95 15.63 25.68
CA VAL A 32 -28.66 14.63 26.70
C VAL A 32 -28.47 13.28 26.07
N VAL A 33 -27.45 12.56 26.52
CA VAL A 33 -27.21 11.16 26.17
C VAL A 33 -28.31 10.28 26.76
N THR A 34 -29.07 9.60 25.94
CA THR A 34 -30.18 8.71 26.34
C THR A 34 -29.73 7.29 26.59
N ALA A 35 -28.73 6.81 25.83
CA ALA A 35 -28.11 5.50 26.00
C ALA A 35 -26.68 5.53 25.51
N VAL A 36 -25.80 4.70 26.09
CA VAL A 36 -24.44 4.52 25.64
C VAL A 36 -24.04 3.05 25.73
N GLY A 37 -23.37 2.55 24.70
CA GLY A 37 -22.88 1.15 24.65
C GLY A 37 -21.98 0.91 23.44
N ASP A 38 -20.95 0.08 23.60
CA ASP A 38 -20.03 -0.35 22.53
C ASP A 38 -19.43 0.80 21.68
N GLY A 39 -19.15 1.94 22.31
CA GLY A 39 -18.59 3.12 21.63
C GLY A 39 -19.62 3.93 20.83
N ILE A 40 -20.91 3.70 21.03
CA ILE A 40 -22.01 4.45 20.42
C ILE A 40 -22.81 5.12 21.53
N ALA A 41 -23.16 6.39 21.32
CA ALA A 41 -24.08 7.15 22.15
C ALA A 41 -25.33 7.51 21.34
N HIS A 42 -26.47 7.36 21.97
CA HIS A 42 -27.76 7.86 21.49
C HIS A 42 -28.04 9.17 22.20
N VAL A 43 -28.38 10.22 21.45
CA VAL A 43 -28.53 11.57 21.97
C VAL A 43 -29.87 12.14 21.54
N SER A 44 -30.66 12.62 22.49
CA SER A 44 -31.92 13.30 22.18
C SER A 44 -31.72 14.82 22.07
N GLY A 45 -32.49 15.47 21.20
CA GLY A 45 -32.62 16.94 21.15
C GLY A 45 -31.66 17.64 20.18
N LEU A 46 -30.77 16.96 19.49
CA LEU A 46 -29.85 17.52 18.47
C LEU A 46 -30.53 17.72 17.11
N ARG A 47 -31.54 18.59 17.00
CA ARG A 47 -32.34 18.77 15.77
C ARG A 47 -31.58 19.42 14.61
N THR A 48 -30.51 20.15 14.91
CA THR A 48 -29.70 20.86 13.91
C THR A 48 -28.44 20.12 13.52
N ALA A 49 -28.15 18.97 14.15
CA ALA A 49 -26.97 18.17 13.84
C ALA A 49 -26.96 17.70 12.39
N MET A 50 -25.79 17.75 11.75
CA MET A 50 -25.56 17.26 10.39
C MET A 50 -24.90 15.88 10.41
N ALA A 51 -25.19 15.07 9.40
CA ALA A 51 -24.48 13.80 9.24
C ALA A 51 -22.98 14.05 9.05
N GLY A 52 -22.15 13.32 9.82
CA GLY A 52 -20.69 13.54 9.80
C GLY A 52 -20.21 14.74 10.60
N GLU A 53 -21.08 15.37 11.36
CA GLU A 53 -20.70 16.46 12.27
C GLU A 53 -19.96 15.92 13.49
N LEU A 54 -18.93 16.65 13.93
CA LEU A 54 -18.24 16.41 15.19
C LEU A 54 -19.11 16.87 16.35
N LEU A 55 -19.41 15.95 17.27
CA LEU A 55 -20.15 16.22 18.50
C LEU A 55 -19.21 16.23 19.69
N GLU A 56 -19.48 17.06 20.67
CA GLU A 56 -18.73 17.18 21.93
C GLU A 56 -19.57 16.65 23.10
N PHE A 57 -19.04 15.61 23.76
CA PHE A 57 -19.66 14.97 24.92
C PHE A 57 -18.90 15.34 26.17
N THR A 58 -19.58 15.87 27.17
CA THR A 58 -18.98 16.24 28.45
C THR A 58 -19.44 15.33 29.56
N SER A 59 -18.50 14.57 30.13
CA SER A 59 -18.80 13.69 31.26
C SER A 59 -19.14 14.48 32.51
N SER A 60 -20.33 14.32 33.06
CA SER A 60 -20.78 14.95 34.30
C SER A 60 -19.98 14.48 35.51
N SER A 61 -19.42 13.26 35.47
CA SER A 61 -18.69 12.68 36.59
C SER A 61 -17.22 13.12 36.67
N SER A 62 -16.56 13.35 35.51
CA SER A 62 -15.13 13.65 35.43
C SER A 62 -14.82 15.05 34.89
N GLY A 63 -15.78 15.73 34.27
CA GLY A 63 -15.58 16.99 33.54
C GLY A 63 -14.72 16.84 32.28
N ARG A 64 -14.39 15.61 31.87
CA ARG A 64 -13.59 15.35 30.67
C ARG A 64 -14.48 15.33 29.44
N THR A 65 -13.93 15.77 28.33
CA THR A 65 -14.61 15.84 27.04
C THR A 65 -14.20 14.68 26.18
N VAL A 66 -15.18 14.06 25.52
CA VAL A 66 -15.02 13.03 24.46
C VAL A 66 -15.67 13.55 23.19
N TYR A 67 -15.05 13.30 22.06
CA TYR A 67 -15.62 13.65 20.77
C TYR A 67 -16.33 12.46 20.14
N GLY A 68 -17.38 12.74 19.37
CA GLY A 68 -18.11 11.74 18.60
C GLY A 68 -18.48 12.24 17.21
N LEU A 69 -18.91 11.34 16.35
CA LEU A 69 -19.35 11.63 15.00
C LEU A 69 -20.84 11.29 14.85
N ALA A 70 -21.67 12.25 14.44
CA ALA A 70 -23.07 12.00 14.12
C ALA A 70 -23.19 11.07 12.90
N GLN A 71 -23.82 9.91 13.07
CA GLN A 71 -23.93 8.89 12.02
C GLN A 71 -25.37 8.59 11.60
N ASN A 72 -26.28 8.42 12.57
CA ASN A 72 -27.71 8.25 12.31
C ASN A 72 -28.43 9.53 12.78
N LEU A 73 -29.22 10.09 11.89
CA LEU A 73 -30.07 11.24 12.19
C LEU A 73 -31.52 10.78 12.08
N ASP A 74 -32.12 10.41 13.21
CA ASP A 74 -33.52 10.07 13.31
C ASP A 74 -34.32 11.27 13.81
N GLU A 75 -35.64 11.25 13.74
CA GLU A 75 -36.50 12.41 14.05
C GLU A 75 -36.35 12.88 15.50
N ASP A 76 -36.19 11.95 16.44
CA ASP A 76 -36.13 12.23 17.87
C ASP A 76 -34.73 11.99 18.48
N GLU A 77 -33.83 11.36 17.75
CA GLU A 77 -32.57 10.86 18.28
C GLU A 77 -31.43 10.93 17.25
N VAL A 78 -30.23 11.20 17.73
CA VAL A 78 -29.01 11.13 16.94
C VAL A 78 -28.12 10.01 17.46
N GLY A 79 -27.84 9.02 16.61
CA GLY A 79 -26.83 7.99 16.88
C GLY A 79 -25.45 8.50 16.57
N ALA A 80 -24.61 8.67 17.59
CA ALA A 80 -23.26 9.15 17.48
C ALA A 80 -22.22 8.08 17.84
N VAL A 81 -21.13 8.06 17.10
CA VAL A 81 -20.00 7.17 17.30
C VAL A 81 -18.92 7.89 18.10
N LEU A 82 -18.55 7.38 19.26
CA LEU A 82 -17.61 8.01 20.20
C LEU A 82 -16.16 7.62 19.87
N PHE A 83 -15.23 8.56 20.09
CA PHE A 83 -13.80 8.37 19.87
C PHE A 83 -13.00 8.49 21.16
N GLY A 84 -12.04 7.59 21.38
CA GLY A 84 -11.15 7.64 22.53
C GLY A 84 -11.69 6.89 23.76
N ASP A 85 -11.61 7.51 24.93
CA ASP A 85 -11.97 6.92 26.23
C ASP A 85 -13.49 6.98 26.44
N VAL A 86 -14.19 6.07 25.77
CA VAL A 86 -15.67 6.08 25.69
C VAL A 86 -16.35 5.70 26.99
N ASP A 87 -15.67 4.99 27.89
CA ASP A 87 -16.22 4.46 29.15
C ASP A 87 -16.56 5.56 30.17
N ILE A 88 -16.06 6.77 29.95
CA ILE A 88 -16.33 7.92 30.83
C ILE A 88 -17.67 8.57 30.54
N ILE A 89 -18.27 8.36 29.37
CA ILE A 89 -19.58 8.93 29.01
C ILE A 89 -20.68 8.01 29.50
N LYS A 90 -21.70 8.60 30.10
CA LYS A 90 -22.84 7.91 30.69
C LYS A 90 -24.17 8.52 30.24
N GLU A 91 -25.23 7.75 30.44
CA GLU A 91 -26.60 8.25 30.31
C GLU A 91 -26.79 9.48 31.19
N GLY A 92 -27.39 10.53 30.65
CA GLY A 92 -27.57 11.81 31.30
C GLY A 92 -26.44 12.82 31.08
N ASP A 93 -25.34 12.46 30.46
CA ASP A 93 -24.26 13.38 30.12
C ASP A 93 -24.65 14.35 29.00
N GLU A 94 -24.06 15.54 29.00
CA GLU A 94 -24.36 16.60 28.04
C GLU A 94 -23.65 16.33 26.70
N CYS A 95 -24.36 16.52 25.60
CA CYS A 95 -23.82 16.52 24.24
C CYS A 95 -24.10 17.85 23.55
N ARG A 96 -23.15 18.37 22.77
CA ARG A 96 -23.27 19.61 22.01
C ARG A 96 -22.83 19.41 20.55
N THR A 97 -23.53 20.10 19.63
CA THR A 97 -23.08 20.25 18.25
C THR A 97 -21.88 21.22 18.22
N THR A 98 -20.89 20.93 17.36
CA THR A 98 -19.74 21.82 17.19
C THR A 98 -19.85 22.68 15.92
N GLY A 99 -20.82 22.41 15.04
CA GLY A 99 -20.94 23.05 13.73
C GLY A 99 -19.79 22.73 12.78
N ARG A 100 -18.95 21.73 13.11
CA ARG A 100 -17.75 21.39 12.35
C ARG A 100 -17.80 19.95 11.90
N VAL A 101 -17.33 19.70 10.68
CA VAL A 101 -17.02 18.35 10.23
C VAL A 101 -15.73 17.86 10.90
N MET A 102 -15.61 16.55 11.06
CA MET A 102 -14.43 15.95 11.64
C MET A 102 -13.19 16.25 10.81
N ASP A 103 -12.16 16.81 11.41
CA ASP A 103 -10.90 17.17 10.79
C ASP A 103 -9.70 16.62 11.59
N ILE A 104 -8.55 16.54 10.92
CA ILE A 104 -7.28 16.05 11.49
C ILE A 104 -6.18 17.11 11.27
N PRO A 105 -5.25 17.30 12.22
CA PRO A 105 -4.05 18.08 11.97
C PRO A 105 -3.22 17.44 10.85
N VAL A 106 -2.66 18.28 9.98
CA VAL A 106 -1.84 17.87 8.83
C VAL A 106 -0.63 18.78 8.70
N GLY A 107 0.35 18.40 7.90
CA GLY A 107 1.53 19.23 7.64
C GLY A 107 2.84 18.47 7.80
N HIS A 108 3.95 19.14 7.47
CA HIS A 108 5.29 18.56 7.54
C HIS A 108 5.71 18.14 8.95
N ALA A 109 5.15 18.79 9.99
CA ALA A 109 5.37 18.41 11.39
C ALA A 109 4.87 16.99 11.75
N MET A 110 4.06 16.37 10.88
CA MET A 110 3.59 14.98 11.03
C MET A 110 4.64 13.95 10.58
N LEU A 111 5.62 14.35 9.78
CA LEU A 111 6.65 13.43 9.27
C LEU A 111 7.50 12.87 10.41
N GLY A 112 7.79 11.57 10.33
CA GLY A 112 8.53 10.86 11.39
C GLY A 112 7.70 10.48 12.61
N ARG A 113 6.43 10.90 12.71
CA ARG A 113 5.58 10.72 13.87
C ARG A 113 4.66 9.50 13.76
N VAL A 114 4.29 8.99 14.94
CA VAL A 114 3.24 7.97 15.08
C VAL A 114 2.05 8.62 15.77
N VAL A 115 0.91 8.60 15.08
CA VAL A 115 -0.31 9.25 15.55
C VAL A 115 -1.50 8.29 15.59
N ASN A 116 -2.49 8.60 16.40
CA ASN A 116 -3.78 7.94 16.34
C ASN A 116 -4.65 8.53 15.19
N PRO A 117 -5.81 7.95 14.86
CA PRO A 117 -6.70 8.46 13.80
C PRO A 117 -7.25 9.87 14.04
N LEU A 118 -7.14 10.43 15.24
CA LEU A 118 -7.49 11.83 15.56
C LEU A 118 -6.30 12.79 15.35
N GLY A 119 -5.14 12.27 14.89
CA GLY A 119 -3.91 13.06 14.73
C GLY A 119 -3.15 13.35 16.03
N GLN A 120 -3.53 12.72 17.13
CA GLN A 120 -2.83 12.86 18.41
C GLN A 120 -1.58 11.97 18.41
N PRO A 121 -0.41 12.50 18.82
CA PRO A 121 0.82 11.72 18.88
C PRO A 121 0.75 10.63 19.96
N ILE A 122 1.18 9.42 19.59
CA ILE A 122 1.26 8.27 20.51
C ILE A 122 2.69 7.72 20.61
N ASP A 123 3.67 8.44 20.07
CA ASP A 123 5.09 8.08 20.02
C ASP A 123 5.91 8.57 21.21
N GLY A 124 5.31 9.33 22.12
CA GLY A 124 5.99 9.92 23.28
C GLY A 124 6.88 11.12 22.98
N LEU A 125 6.88 11.66 21.76
CA LEU A 125 7.72 12.77 21.33
C LEU A 125 7.09 14.16 21.55
N GLY A 126 5.98 14.23 22.31
CA GLY A 126 5.27 15.48 22.60
C GLY A 126 4.28 15.90 21.51
N ALA A 127 3.63 17.05 21.72
CA ALA A 127 2.63 17.58 20.81
C ALA A 127 3.21 17.89 19.42
N ILE A 128 2.35 17.79 18.40
CA ILE A 128 2.69 18.16 17.02
C ILE A 128 2.24 19.59 16.81
N ASP A 129 3.20 20.47 16.50
CA ASP A 129 2.91 21.89 16.24
C ASP A 129 2.54 22.08 14.75
N THR A 130 1.26 22.17 14.48
CA THR A 130 0.74 22.49 13.14
C THR A 130 -0.55 23.29 13.25
N THR A 131 -0.66 24.28 12.39
CA THR A 131 -1.87 25.12 12.24
C THR A 131 -2.80 24.60 11.14
N HIS A 132 -2.30 23.71 10.28
CA HIS A 132 -3.07 23.15 9.16
C HIS A 132 -3.95 22.00 9.62
N ARG A 133 -5.19 22.02 9.18
CA ARG A 133 -6.17 20.96 9.45
C ARG A 133 -6.88 20.60 8.14
N ARG A 134 -7.28 19.35 8.00
CA ARG A 134 -8.00 18.86 6.83
C ARG A 134 -9.15 17.96 7.25
N PRO A 135 -10.34 18.08 6.64
CA PRO A 135 -11.44 17.15 6.87
C PRO A 135 -11.01 15.72 6.57
N ILE A 136 -11.37 14.77 7.42
CA ILE A 136 -11.05 13.35 7.20
C ILE A 136 -11.86 12.75 6.03
N GLU A 137 -13.08 13.23 5.83
CA GLU A 137 -13.90 12.92 4.68
C GLU A 137 -13.86 14.11 3.71
N PHE A 138 -13.32 13.84 2.52
CA PHE A 138 -13.22 14.84 1.47
C PHE A 138 -13.65 14.22 0.14
N LYS A 139 -14.29 15.02 -0.69
CA LYS A 139 -14.72 14.58 -2.02
C LYS A 139 -13.51 14.34 -2.91
N ALA A 140 -13.48 13.18 -3.55
CA ALA A 140 -12.44 12.85 -4.53
C ALA A 140 -12.41 13.86 -5.69
N PRO A 141 -11.24 14.14 -6.28
CA PRO A 141 -11.10 15.02 -7.44
C PRO A 141 -11.98 14.57 -8.61
N GLY A 142 -12.54 15.53 -9.32
CA GLY A 142 -13.34 15.29 -10.52
C GLY A 142 -12.51 14.80 -11.72
N ILE A 143 -13.18 14.42 -12.80
CA ILE A 143 -12.52 13.89 -14.02
C ILE A 143 -11.55 14.91 -14.62
N MET A 144 -11.94 16.19 -14.66
CA MET A 144 -11.12 17.26 -15.25
C MET A 144 -9.92 17.66 -14.40
N GLU A 145 -9.90 17.26 -13.14
CA GLU A 145 -8.82 17.55 -12.21
C GLU A 145 -7.73 16.48 -12.25
N ARG A 146 -7.95 15.37 -12.95
CA ARG A 146 -7.04 14.22 -13.04
C ARG A 146 -6.32 14.17 -14.37
N GLN A 147 -5.19 13.48 -14.37
CA GLN A 147 -4.48 13.07 -15.59
C GLN A 147 -4.17 11.56 -15.54
N PRO A 148 -3.87 10.94 -16.70
CA PRO A 148 -3.48 9.53 -16.76
C PRO A 148 -2.22 9.24 -15.93
N VAL A 149 -2.18 8.05 -15.36
CA VAL A 149 -1.01 7.53 -14.61
C VAL A 149 0.05 7.09 -15.61
N CYS A 150 1.22 7.76 -15.58
CA CYS A 150 2.33 7.49 -16.51
C CYS A 150 3.71 7.47 -15.82
N GLN A 151 3.78 7.76 -14.52
CA GLN A 151 5.03 7.76 -13.76
C GLN A 151 5.09 6.55 -12.82
N PRO A 152 6.19 5.78 -12.79
CA PRO A 152 6.29 4.62 -11.92
C PRO A 152 6.42 4.98 -10.44
N VAL A 153 5.86 4.11 -9.60
CA VAL A 153 6.29 3.92 -8.21
C VAL A 153 7.18 2.69 -8.19
N GLN A 154 8.47 2.87 -7.97
CA GLN A 154 9.39 1.75 -7.89
C GLN A 154 9.26 1.06 -6.55
N THR A 155 8.85 -0.20 -6.54
CA THR A 155 8.74 -0.99 -5.30
C THR A 155 10.09 -1.54 -4.85
N GLY A 156 11.05 -1.64 -5.77
CA GLY A 156 12.33 -2.31 -5.57
C GLY A 156 12.22 -3.84 -5.60
N LEU A 157 11.02 -4.36 -5.81
CA LEU A 157 10.74 -5.79 -5.94
C LEU A 157 10.59 -6.14 -7.43
N MET A 158 11.58 -6.85 -7.96
CA MET A 158 11.67 -7.15 -9.39
C MET A 158 10.43 -7.88 -9.92
N ALA A 159 9.85 -8.79 -9.13
CA ALA A 159 8.63 -9.50 -9.51
C ALA A 159 7.44 -8.54 -9.73
N ILE A 160 7.36 -7.45 -8.95
CA ILE A 160 6.27 -6.47 -9.05
C ILE A 160 6.59 -5.46 -10.14
N ASP A 161 7.77 -4.81 -10.08
CA ASP A 161 8.14 -3.74 -10.99
C ASP A 161 8.18 -4.21 -12.46
N ALA A 162 8.53 -5.50 -12.70
CA ALA A 162 8.57 -6.08 -14.03
C ALA A 162 7.20 -6.56 -14.55
N MET A 163 6.36 -7.16 -13.69
CA MET A 163 5.16 -7.89 -14.15
C MET A 163 3.83 -7.25 -13.76
N VAL A 164 3.80 -6.52 -12.63
CA VAL A 164 2.59 -5.86 -12.08
C VAL A 164 2.97 -4.43 -11.65
N PRO A 165 3.46 -3.58 -12.57
CA PRO A 165 3.98 -2.28 -12.23
C PRO A 165 2.91 -1.36 -11.64
N ILE A 166 3.35 -0.53 -10.70
CA ILE A 166 2.50 0.42 -9.98
C ILE A 166 2.88 1.83 -10.42
N GLY A 167 1.89 2.65 -10.74
CA GLY A 167 2.09 4.05 -11.11
C GLY A 167 1.68 5.04 -10.02
N ARG A 168 2.24 6.25 -10.08
CA ARG A 168 1.91 7.35 -9.17
C ARG A 168 0.46 7.79 -9.37
N GLY A 169 -0.37 7.60 -8.35
CA GLY A 169 -1.80 7.85 -8.39
C GLY A 169 -2.67 6.60 -8.60
N GLN A 170 -2.06 5.43 -8.73
CA GLN A 170 -2.76 4.15 -8.88
C GLN A 170 -3.23 3.60 -7.54
N ARG A 171 -4.31 2.81 -7.59
CA ARG A 171 -4.85 2.01 -6.49
C ARG A 171 -4.51 0.56 -6.74
N GLU A 172 -3.53 0.02 -6.02
CA GLU A 172 -3.11 -1.37 -6.21
C GLU A 172 -3.42 -2.19 -4.96
N LEU A 173 -4.06 -3.33 -5.16
CA LEU A 173 -4.46 -4.24 -4.10
C LEU A 173 -3.39 -5.31 -3.89
N ILE A 174 -2.95 -5.52 -2.65
CA ILE A 174 -2.14 -6.66 -2.22
C ILE A 174 -3.06 -7.62 -1.47
N ILE A 175 -3.33 -8.77 -2.06
CA ILE A 175 -4.32 -9.73 -1.54
C ILE A 175 -3.70 -11.11 -1.34
N GLY A 176 -4.13 -11.81 -0.29
CA GLY A 176 -3.67 -13.17 0.03
C GLY A 176 -3.93 -13.55 1.47
N ASP A 177 -3.65 -14.78 1.83
CA ASP A 177 -3.86 -15.32 3.18
C ASP A 177 -2.92 -14.71 4.22
N ARG A 178 -3.17 -15.01 5.49
CA ARG A 178 -2.28 -14.60 6.57
C ARG A 178 -0.85 -15.11 6.36
N LYS A 179 0.13 -14.26 6.69
CA LYS A 179 1.56 -14.61 6.66
C LYS A 179 2.13 -14.92 5.27
N THR A 180 1.47 -14.52 4.18
CA THR A 180 1.99 -14.66 2.81
C THR A 180 2.95 -13.55 2.38
N GLY A 181 3.19 -12.54 3.25
CA GLY A 181 4.15 -11.47 2.98
C GLY A 181 3.55 -10.14 2.54
N LYS A 182 2.22 -9.93 2.63
CA LYS A 182 1.54 -8.68 2.24
C LYS A 182 2.19 -7.43 2.84
N THR A 183 2.27 -7.38 4.18
CA THR A 183 2.91 -6.28 4.91
C THR A 183 4.39 -6.12 4.54
N ALA A 184 5.11 -7.22 4.26
CA ALA A 184 6.52 -7.15 3.87
C ALA A 184 6.69 -6.39 2.54
N ILE A 185 5.87 -6.70 1.52
CA ILE A 185 5.87 -5.99 0.23
C ILE A 185 5.60 -4.50 0.44
N ALA A 186 4.59 -4.16 1.25
CA ALA A 186 4.25 -2.76 1.52
C ALA A 186 5.39 -2.01 2.22
N ILE A 187 6.03 -2.62 3.21
CA ILE A 187 7.17 -2.03 3.92
C ILE A 187 8.39 -1.91 3.01
N ASP A 188 8.71 -2.94 2.21
CA ASP A 188 9.82 -2.88 1.25
C ASP A 188 9.60 -1.79 0.20
N THR A 189 8.35 -1.58 -0.25
CA THR A 189 7.98 -0.46 -1.12
C THR A 189 8.22 0.89 -0.45
N ILE A 190 7.85 1.06 0.83
CA ILE A 190 8.14 2.29 1.60
C ILE A 190 9.65 2.51 1.73
N VAL A 191 10.40 1.47 2.09
CA VAL A 191 11.87 1.54 2.24
C VAL A 191 12.53 1.97 0.93
N ASN A 192 12.04 1.50 -0.20
CA ASN A 192 12.57 1.89 -1.51
C ASN A 192 12.29 3.36 -1.88
N GLN A 193 11.40 4.07 -1.17
CA GLN A 193 11.16 5.50 -1.38
C GLN A 193 12.15 6.42 -0.65
N ARG A 194 13.12 5.87 0.08
CA ARG A 194 14.09 6.67 0.87
C ARG A 194 14.76 7.77 0.05
N ASP A 195 15.21 7.45 -1.14
CA ASP A 195 15.98 8.35 -2.02
C ASP A 195 15.12 8.96 -3.15
N THR A 196 13.78 8.89 -3.02
CA THR A 196 12.82 9.48 -3.97
C THR A 196 12.13 10.71 -3.37
N ASP A 197 11.30 11.37 -4.16
CA ASP A 197 10.44 12.50 -3.80
C ASP A 197 9.10 12.08 -3.16
N ILE A 198 8.88 10.79 -2.94
CA ILE A 198 7.61 10.25 -2.44
C ILE A 198 7.57 10.29 -0.90
N ILE A 199 6.54 10.91 -0.35
CA ILE A 199 6.20 10.87 1.08
C ILE A 199 5.35 9.63 1.34
N CYS A 200 5.63 8.92 2.43
CA CYS A 200 4.95 7.68 2.76
C CYS A 200 4.01 7.84 3.96
N ILE A 201 2.86 7.20 3.89
CA ILE A 201 1.92 7.10 5.02
C ILE A 201 1.58 5.62 5.22
N TYR A 202 1.84 5.12 6.41
CA TYR A 202 1.49 3.77 6.78
C TYR A 202 0.33 3.78 7.77
N VAL A 203 -0.80 3.22 7.37
CA VAL A 203 -2.01 3.16 8.19
C VAL A 203 -2.17 1.73 8.73
N ALA A 204 -1.90 1.55 10.02
CA ALA A 204 -2.08 0.30 10.74
C ALA A 204 -3.51 0.21 11.29
N ILE A 205 -4.29 -0.75 10.84
CA ILE A 205 -5.70 -0.92 11.18
C ILE A 205 -5.91 -2.24 11.90
N GLY A 206 -6.33 -2.21 13.16
CA GLY A 206 -6.59 -3.40 13.95
C GLY A 206 -5.38 -4.30 14.19
N GLN A 207 -4.16 -3.75 14.09
CA GLN A 207 -2.91 -4.46 14.34
C GLN A 207 -2.53 -4.44 15.83
N LYS A 208 -1.67 -5.36 16.24
CA LYS A 208 -1.12 -5.34 17.60
C LYS A 208 -0.13 -4.18 17.76
N ALA A 209 -0.16 -3.49 18.88
CA ALA A 209 0.76 -2.38 19.18
C ALA A 209 2.24 -2.79 19.02
N SER A 210 2.60 -4.02 19.41
CA SER A 210 3.96 -4.56 19.23
C SER A 210 4.36 -4.68 17.74
N THR A 211 3.42 -4.98 16.86
CA THR A 211 3.67 -5.04 15.41
C THR A 211 3.96 -3.65 14.87
N VAL A 212 3.15 -2.65 15.24
CA VAL A 212 3.35 -1.25 14.83
C VAL A 212 4.68 -0.71 15.34
N ALA A 213 5.05 -1.02 16.60
CA ALA A 213 6.34 -0.65 17.16
C ALA A 213 7.52 -1.28 16.38
N GLY A 214 7.40 -2.56 15.99
CA GLY A 214 8.40 -3.23 15.17
C GLY A 214 8.52 -2.64 13.76
N ILE A 215 7.42 -2.21 13.15
CA ILE A 215 7.42 -1.53 11.85
C ILE A 215 8.13 -0.17 11.97
N ARG A 216 7.77 0.65 12.98
CA ARG A 216 8.43 1.94 13.26
C ARG A 216 9.95 1.76 13.40
N GLU A 217 10.38 0.78 14.21
CA GLU A 217 11.80 0.49 14.41
C GLU A 217 12.49 0.06 13.10
N SER A 218 11.82 -0.76 12.28
CA SER A 218 12.33 -1.20 10.98
C SER A 218 12.50 -0.02 10.02
N LEU A 219 11.50 0.87 9.91
CA LEU A 219 11.57 2.08 9.08
C LEU A 219 12.66 3.04 9.55
N ALA A 220 12.85 3.18 10.87
CA ALA A 220 13.94 3.97 11.45
C ALA A 220 15.32 3.37 11.09
N LYS A 221 15.51 2.05 11.23
CA LYS A 221 16.76 1.36 10.85
C LYS A 221 17.07 1.49 9.36
N GLN A 222 16.06 1.53 8.51
CA GLN A 222 16.22 1.70 7.07
C GLN A 222 16.36 3.17 6.64
N GLY A 223 16.26 4.14 7.58
CA GLY A 223 16.44 5.57 7.31
C GLY A 223 15.33 6.19 6.45
N VAL A 224 14.10 5.69 6.57
CA VAL A 224 12.94 6.21 5.83
C VAL A 224 11.86 6.76 6.74
N LEU A 225 12.02 6.63 8.07
CA LEU A 225 11.02 7.09 9.03
C LEU A 225 10.75 8.60 8.91
N ASP A 226 11.79 9.40 8.70
CA ASP A 226 11.67 10.88 8.59
C ASP A 226 10.81 11.34 7.41
N LYS A 227 10.54 10.49 6.43
CA LYS A 227 9.61 10.71 5.30
C LYS A 227 8.30 9.96 5.46
N THR A 228 8.07 9.32 6.61
CA THR A 228 6.92 8.45 6.82
C THR A 228 6.08 8.92 8.00
N VAL A 229 4.76 9.00 7.81
CA VAL A 229 3.79 9.14 8.90
C VAL A 229 3.16 7.79 9.18
N ILE A 230 3.07 7.40 10.45
CA ILE A 230 2.38 6.18 10.86
C ILE A 230 1.08 6.57 11.56
N VAL A 231 -0.06 6.19 10.98
CA VAL A 231 -1.38 6.31 11.61
C VAL A 231 -1.75 4.95 12.20
N SER A 232 -1.99 4.88 13.49
CA SER A 232 -2.24 3.60 14.16
C SER A 232 -3.58 3.59 14.90
N ALA A 233 -4.45 2.67 14.49
CA ALA A 233 -5.60 2.20 15.26
C ALA A 233 -5.35 0.73 15.59
N THR A 234 -4.97 0.46 16.83
CA THR A 234 -4.60 -0.90 17.27
C THR A 234 -5.82 -1.81 17.44
N ALA A 235 -5.61 -3.10 17.63
CA ALA A 235 -6.68 -4.05 17.92
C ALA A 235 -7.35 -3.83 19.29
N ALA A 236 -6.73 -3.04 20.17
CA ALA A 236 -7.31 -2.65 21.46
C ALA A 236 -8.16 -1.37 21.37
N ASP A 237 -8.02 -0.60 20.28
CA ASP A 237 -8.81 0.59 20.06
C ASP A 237 -10.23 0.24 19.62
N SER A 238 -11.17 1.13 19.92
CA SER A 238 -12.59 0.96 19.58
C SER A 238 -12.81 0.83 18.06
N ALA A 239 -13.90 0.19 17.66
CA ALA A 239 -14.27 0.04 16.25
C ALA A 239 -14.35 1.40 15.51
N PRO A 240 -14.87 2.49 16.09
CA PRO A 240 -14.82 3.81 15.48
C PRO A 240 -13.42 4.30 15.10
N MET A 241 -12.43 4.07 15.97
CA MET A 241 -11.05 4.46 15.69
C MET A 241 -10.48 3.67 14.51
N GLN A 242 -10.75 2.36 14.42
CA GLN A 242 -10.33 1.54 13.29
C GLN A 242 -11.05 1.93 11.99
N TYR A 243 -12.29 2.36 12.08
CA TYR A 243 -13.10 2.83 10.95
C TYR A 243 -12.53 4.09 10.30
N ILE A 244 -12.19 5.11 11.12
CA ILE A 244 -11.71 6.41 10.59
C ILE A 244 -10.23 6.40 10.20
N ALA A 245 -9.42 5.45 10.67
CA ALA A 245 -7.98 5.42 10.45
C ALA A 245 -7.57 5.54 8.97
N PRO A 246 -8.16 4.80 8.00
CA PRO A 246 -7.83 4.96 6.59
C PRO A 246 -8.15 6.34 6.04
N MET A 247 -9.26 6.93 6.47
CA MET A 247 -9.69 8.27 6.04
C MET A 247 -8.75 9.35 6.58
N ALA A 248 -8.29 9.19 7.82
CA ALA A 248 -7.29 10.06 8.44
C ALA A 248 -5.95 9.98 7.68
N GLY A 249 -5.48 8.76 7.33
CA GLY A 249 -4.29 8.58 6.52
C GLY A 249 -4.41 9.21 5.13
N ALA A 250 -5.57 9.07 4.48
CA ALA A 250 -5.85 9.74 3.21
C ALA A 250 -5.80 11.26 3.34
N ALA A 251 -6.41 11.84 4.39
CA ALA A 251 -6.43 13.28 4.62
C ALA A 251 -5.02 13.85 4.84
N ILE A 252 -4.15 13.13 5.57
CA ILE A 252 -2.74 13.51 5.73
C ILE A 252 -2.03 13.46 4.37
N GLY A 253 -2.25 12.42 3.56
CA GLY A 253 -1.65 12.30 2.24
C GLY A 253 -2.11 13.36 1.25
N GLU A 254 -3.38 13.68 1.27
CA GLU A 254 -3.94 14.74 0.43
C GLU A 254 -3.36 16.12 0.74
N TYR A 255 -2.97 16.39 1.99
CA TYR A 255 -2.29 17.65 2.28
C TYR A 255 -1.05 17.83 1.42
N PHE A 256 -0.20 16.80 1.34
CA PHE A 256 1.01 16.87 0.52
C PHE A 256 0.73 16.83 -0.98
N MET A 257 -0.34 16.12 -1.42
CA MET A 257 -0.72 16.06 -2.83
C MET A 257 -1.22 17.41 -3.36
N TYR A 258 -1.95 18.18 -2.53
CA TYR A 258 -2.58 19.45 -2.91
C TYR A 258 -1.74 20.69 -2.56
N ASN A 259 -0.62 20.54 -1.88
CA ASN A 259 0.23 21.66 -1.50
C ASN A 259 1.67 21.44 -1.99
N ASP A 260 2.38 22.56 -2.21
CA ASP A 260 3.80 22.59 -2.49
C ASP A 260 4.64 22.24 -1.23
N GLU A 261 5.95 22.23 -1.36
CA GLU A 261 6.88 21.97 -0.25
C GLU A 261 6.83 23.01 0.88
N ASN A 262 6.27 24.20 0.62
CA ASN A 262 6.08 25.25 1.59
C ASN A 262 4.70 25.23 2.27
N GLY A 263 3.83 24.30 1.84
CA GLY A 263 2.47 24.17 2.36
C GLY A 263 1.45 25.13 1.73
N ASN A 264 1.79 25.77 0.62
CA ASN A 264 0.84 26.59 -0.14
C ASN A 264 0.08 25.71 -1.14
N PRO A 265 -1.14 26.08 -1.53
CA PRO A 265 -1.91 25.36 -2.54
C PRO A 265 -1.10 25.17 -3.84
N ALA A 266 -1.02 23.94 -4.31
CA ALA A 266 -0.28 23.60 -5.52
C ALA A 266 -0.98 24.12 -6.78
N ASP A 267 -0.18 24.55 -7.75
CA ASP A 267 -0.60 25.01 -9.08
C ASP A 267 0.42 24.56 -10.15
N ALA A 268 0.28 25.06 -11.37
CA ALA A 268 1.19 24.71 -12.48
C ALA A 268 2.65 25.19 -12.27
N GLU A 269 2.89 26.22 -11.47
CA GLU A 269 4.21 26.77 -11.19
C GLU A 269 4.81 26.19 -9.90
N HIS A 270 3.94 25.80 -8.95
CA HIS A 270 4.30 25.25 -7.65
C HIS A 270 3.70 23.84 -7.51
N PRO A 271 4.42 22.79 -7.93
CA PRO A 271 3.88 21.43 -8.00
C PRO A 271 3.59 20.86 -6.61
N GLY A 272 2.50 20.11 -6.53
CA GLY A 272 2.15 19.32 -5.37
C GLY A 272 3.05 18.07 -5.22
N GLY A 273 3.09 17.54 -4.01
CA GLY A 273 3.93 16.38 -3.69
C GLY A 273 3.35 15.05 -4.20
N HIS A 274 4.20 14.04 -4.15
CA HIS A 274 3.82 12.65 -4.43
C HIS A 274 3.75 11.85 -3.13
N VAL A 275 2.67 11.10 -2.97
CA VAL A 275 2.39 10.38 -1.73
C VAL A 275 2.08 8.91 -2.02
N LEU A 276 2.61 8.05 -1.17
CA LEU A 276 2.28 6.63 -1.10
C LEU A 276 1.55 6.36 0.22
N VAL A 277 0.30 5.94 0.16
CA VAL A 277 -0.46 5.52 1.35
C VAL A 277 -0.64 4.00 1.34
N VAL A 278 -0.26 3.37 2.43
CA VAL A 278 -0.46 1.93 2.67
C VAL A 278 -1.57 1.74 3.69
N TYR A 279 -2.60 0.95 3.37
CA TYR A 279 -3.68 0.58 4.29
C TYR A 279 -3.53 -0.88 4.71
N ASP A 280 -3.08 -1.14 5.92
CA ASP A 280 -2.81 -2.48 6.44
C ASP A 280 -3.67 -2.78 7.70
N ASP A 281 -4.87 -3.42 7.62
CA ASP A 281 -5.57 -3.86 6.41
C ASP A 281 -7.02 -3.33 6.36
N LEU A 282 -7.55 -3.17 5.17
CA LEU A 282 -8.93 -2.71 4.97
C LEU A 282 -9.99 -3.78 5.35
N SER A 283 -9.61 -5.06 5.46
CA SER A 283 -10.50 -6.10 6.00
C SER A 283 -10.91 -5.78 7.44
N LYS A 284 -10.00 -5.21 8.24
CA LYS A 284 -10.28 -4.78 9.62
C LYS A 284 -11.21 -3.56 9.66
N GLN A 285 -11.00 -2.60 8.76
CA GLN A 285 -11.92 -1.47 8.61
C GLN A 285 -13.35 -1.95 8.31
N ALA A 286 -13.49 -2.90 7.39
CA ALA A 286 -14.79 -3.47 7.04
C ALA A 286 -15.46 -4.16 8.25
N VAL A 287 -14.69 -4.91 9.04
CA VAL A 287 -15.20 -5.56 10.27
C VAL A 287 -15.62 -4.51 11.29
N ALA A 288 -14.83 -3.46 11.50
CA ALA A 288 -15.16 -2.36 12.41
C ALA A 288 -16.45 -1.65 11.98
N TYR A 289 -16.60 -1.37 10.67
CA TYR A 289 -17.80 -0.77 10.12
C TYR A 289 -19.05 -1.67 10.27
N ARG A 290 -18.89 -2.97 10.08
CA ARG A 290 -19.97 -3.95 10.35
C ARG A 290 -20.40 -3.91 11.81
N GLN A 291 -19.45 -3.93 12.75
CA GLN A 291 -19.74 -3.86 14.18
C GLN A 291 -20.52 -2.58 14.53
N MET A 292 -20.02 -1.41 14.10
CA MET A 292 -20.68 -0.12 14.32
C MET A 292 -22.10 -0.11 13.73
N SER A 293 -22.27 -0.61 12.51
CA SER A 293 -23.57 -0.61 11.83
C SER A 293 -24.60 -1.51 12.52
N LEU A 294 -24.16 -2.65 13.06
CA LEU A 294 -25.04 -3.53 13.84
C LEU A 294 -25.45 -2.89 15.17
N THR A 295 -24.53 -2.22 15.86
CA THR A 295 -24.84 -1.49 17.11
C THR A 295 -25.75 -0.28 16.85
N LEU A 296 -25.61 0.41 15.69
CA LEU A 296 -26.53 1.45 15.23
C LEU A 296 -27.87 0.90 14.68
N HIS A 297 -28.16 -0.38 14.83
CA HIS A 297 -29.37 -1.07 14.34
C HIS A 297 -29.62 -0.91 12.83
N ARG A 298 -28.58 -0.67 12.02
CA ARG A 298 -28.72 -0.66 10.56
C ARG A 298 -28.99 -2.07 10.03
N PRO A 299 -29.89 -2.25 9.05
CA PRO A 299 -30.22 -3.57 8.54
C PRO A 299 -29.02 -4.25 7.89
N PRO A 300 -28.66 -5.48 8.31
CA PRO A 300 -27.53 -6.21 7.74
C PRO A 300 -27.85 -6.77 6.35
N GLY A 301 -26.86 -6.73 5.46
CA GLY A 301 -26.87 -7.38 4.16
C GLY A 301 -26.05 -8.67 4.12
N ARG A 302 -25.39 -8.94 2.99
CA ARG A 302 -24.54 -10.12 2.80
C ARG A 302 -23.42 -10.16 3.84
N GLU A 303 -23.19 -11.33 4.45
CA GLU A 303 -22.20 -11.56 5.51
C GLU A 303 -22.31 -10.58 6.71
N ALA A 304 -23.55 -10.12 6.96
CA ALA A 304 -23.90 -9.13 7.97
C ALA A 304 -23.24 -7.74 7.78
N TYR A 305 -22.68 -7.45 6.62
CA TYR A 305 -22.23 -6.10 6.29
C TYR A 305 -23.41 -5.20 5.93
N PRO A 306 -23.35 -3.89 6.23
CA PRO A 306 -24.37 -2.95 5.80
C PRO A 306 -24.36 -2.77 4.28
N GLY A 307 -25.48 -2.36 3.69
CA GLY A 307 -25.64 -2.24 2.24
C GLY A 307 -24.70 -1.25 1.56
N ASP A 308 -24.16 -0.30 2.30
CA ASP A 308 -23.25 0.76 1.83
C ASP A 308 -21.76 0.41 2.00
N ILE A 309 -21.40 -0.84 2.34
CA ILE A 309 -20.00 -1.26 2.51
C ILE A 309 -19.14 -1.02 1.26
N PHE A 310 -19.72 -1.18 0.06
CA PHE A 310 -19.04 -0.85 -1.19
C PHE A 310 -18.69 0.64 -1.26
N TYR A 311 -19.63 1.50 -0.87
CA TYR A 311 -19.43 2.95 -0.86
C TYR A 311 -18.38 3.40 0.17
N LEU A 312 -18.25 2.71 1.30
CA LEU A 312 -17.19 2.95 2.28
C LEU A 312 -15.81 2.89 1.62
N HIS A 313 -15.52 1.79 0.91
CA HIS A 313 -14.22 1.62 0.27
C HIS A 313 -14.06 2.48 -0.99
N SER A 314 -15.11 2.61 -1.83
CA SER A 314 -15.00 3.37 -3.08
C SER A 314 -14.77 4.86 -2.82
N ARG A 315 -15.46 5.49 -1.87
CA ARG A 315 -15.24 6.91 -1.53
C ARG A 315 -13.85 7.19 -0.95
N LEU A 316 -13.26 6.23 -0.23
CA LEU A 316 -11.88 6.32 0.25
C LEU A 316 -10.89 6.19 -0.91
N LEU A 317 -11.06 5.15 -1.75
CA LEU A 317 -10.09 4.78 -2.77
C LEU A 317 -10.10 5.72 -3.97
N GLU A 318 -11.23 6.32 -4.29
CA GLU A 318 -11.32 7.33 -5.34
C GLU A 318 -10.54 8.62 -5.04
N ARG A 319 -10.14 8.85 -3.80
CA ARG A 319 -9.25 9.96 -3.40
C ARG A 319 -7.82 9.76 -3.91
N ALA A 320 -7.41 8.50 -4.14
CA ALA A 320 -6.12 8.18 -4.76
C ALA A 320 -6.18 8.44 -6.27
N CYS A 321 -5.34 9.35 -6.75
CA CYS A 321 -5.27 9.75 -8.15
C CYS A 321 -3.98 10.52 -8.47
N LYS A 322 -3.75 10.77 -9.75
CA LYS A 322 -2.77 11.73 -10.28
C LYS A 322 -3.52 13.00 -10.67
N LEU A 323 -3.18 14.13 -10.06
CA LEU A 323 -3.74 15.44 -10.43
C LEU A 323 -3.17 15.91 -11.76
N SER A 324 -3.98 16.69 -12.50
CA SER A 324 -3.52 17.36 -13.72
C SER A 324 -2.47 18.42 -13.38
N ASP A 325 -1.63 18.77 -14.35
CA ASP A 325 -0.57 19.77 -14.16
C ASP A 325 -1.14 21.14 -13.79
N ALA A 326 -2.33 21.48 -14.29
CA ALA A 326 -3.04 22.69 -13.89
C ALA A 326 -3.40 22.73 -12.39
N ASN A 327 -3.52 21.58 -11.75
CA ASN A 327 -3.78 21.42 -10.31
C ASN A 327 -2.51 20.97 -9.56
N GLY A 328 -1.34 21.35 -10.06
CA GLY A 328 -0.05 21.08 -9.42
C GLY A 328 0.54 19.70 -9.67
N GLY A 329 -0.09 18.80 -10.44
CA GLY A 329 0.47 17.52 -10.84
C GLY A 329 0.83 16.57 -9.69
N GLY A 330 0.39 16.80 -8.46
CA GLY A 330 0.59 15.93 -7.31
C GLY A 330 -0.04 14.55 -7.50
N SER A 331 0.30 13.58 -6.66
CA SER A 331 -0.33 12.25 -6.70
C SER A 331 -0.47 11.61 -5.34
N LEU A 332 -1.55 10.85 -5.16
CA LEU A 332 -1.77 9.96 -4.05
C LEU A 332 -1.90 8.54 -4.57
N THR A 333 -0.91 7.70 -4.30
CA THR A 333 -0.91 6.28 -4.66
C THR A 333 -1.37 5.47 -3.47
N ALA A 334 -2.30 4.54 -3.66
CA ALA A 334 -2.81 3.70 -2.59
C ALA A 334 -2.39 2.24 -2.76
N LEU A 335 -1.69 1.69 -1.78
CA LEU A 335 -1.46 0.25 -1.62
C LEU A 335 -2.40 -0.29 -0.55
N LEU A 336 -3.27 -1.18 -0.95
CA LEU A 336 -4.35 -1.71 -0.14
C LEU A 336 -4.03 -3.14 0.24
N ILE A 337 -4.16 -3.48 1.51
CA ILE A 337 -4.02 -4.87 1.94
C ILE A 337 -5.40 -5.43 2.29
N ILE A 338 -5.72 -6.57 1.67
CA ILE A 338 -6.89 -7.39 2.01
C ILE A 338 -6.42 -8.79 2.40
N GLU A 339 -6.99 -9.30 3.47
CA GLU A 339 -6.74 -10.67 3.93
C GLU A 339 -7.81 -11.62 3.38
N THR A 340 -7.37 -12.72 2.76
CA THR A 340 -8.22 -13.84 2.37
C THR A 340 -8.13 -14.97 3.38
N GLN A 341 -9.08 -15.90 3.31
CA GLN A 341 -9.07 -17.17 4.01
C GLN A 341 -9.03 -18.29 2.98
N GLU A 342 -8.05 -19.19 3.08
CA GLU A 342 -7.86 -20.33 2.17
C GLU A 342 -7.79 -19.93 0.68
N GLY A 343 -7.28 -18.71 0.39
CA GLY A 343 -7.16 -18.19 -0.97
C GLY A 343 -8.48 -17.76 -1.62
N ASP A 344 -9.60 -17.69 -0.88
CA ASP A 344 -10.89 -17.33 -1.44
C ASP A 344 -10.97 -15.82 -1.78
N VAL A 345 -10.76 -15.51 -3.04
CA VAL A 345 -10.92 -14.15 -3.61
C VAL A 345 -12.38 -13.84 -3.97
N SER A 346 -13.29 -14.81 -3.92
CA SER A 346 -14.71 -14.66 -4.23
C SER A 346 -15.55 -14.19 -3.04
N ALA A 347 -14.96 -14.11 -1.85
CA ALA A 347 -15.58 -13.56 -0.66
C ALA A 347 -16.02 -12.09 -0.87
N TYR A 348 -16.95 -11.61 -0.05
CA TYR A 348 -17.65 -10.35 -0.31
C TYR A 348 -16.74 -9.12 -0.33
N ILE A 349 -15.87 -8.96 0.67
CA ILE A 349 -14.95 -7.79 0.73
C ILE A 349 -13.87 -7.86 -0.34
N PRO A 350 -13.16 -8.99 -0.56
CA PRO A 350 -12.22 -9.12 -1.67
C PRO A 350 -12.81 -8.73 -3.03
N THR A 351 -13.97 -9.27 -3.37
CA THR A 351 -14.65 -8.98 -4.65
C THR A 351 -14.96 -7.49 -4.83
N ASN A 352 -15.45 -6.83 -3.77
CA ASN A 352 -15.75 -5.41 -3.81
C ASN A 352 -14.48 -4.59 -4.05
N VAL A 353 -13.41 -4.87 -3.31
CA VAL A 353 -12.16 -4.10 -3.41
C VAL A 353 -11.45 -4.34 -4.74
N ILE A 354 -11.41 -5.58 -5.27
CA ILE A 354 -10.88 -5.89 -6.61
C ILE A 354 -11.59 -5.06 -7.69
N SER A 355 -12.91 -4.84 -7.57
CA SER A 355 -13.68 -4.07 -8.56
C SER A 355 -13.38 -2.57 -8.52
N ILE A 356 -13.00 -2.03 -7.36
CA ILE A 356 -12.69 -0.59 -7.17
C ILE A 356 -11.25 -0.27 -7.59
N THR A 357 -10.32 -1.23 -7.45
CA THR A 357 -8.88 -1.01 -7.66
C THR A 357 -8.47 -1.07 -9.12
N ASP A 358 -7.30 -0.51 -9.43
CA ASP A 358 -6.69 -0.50 -10.76
C ASP A 358 -5.81 -1.73 -11.02
N GLY A 359 -5.86 -2.71 -10.15
CA GLY A 359 -5.14 -3.97 -10.24
C GLY A 359 -4.98 -4.66 -8.89
N GLN A 360 -4.42 -5.87 -8.93
CA GLN A 360 -4.15 -6.66 -7.74
C GLN A 360 -2.86 -7.47 -7.86
N ILE A 361 -2.12 -7.52 -6.76
CA ILE A 361 -0.98 -8.42 -6.53
C ILE A 361 -1.50 -9.55 -5.64
N TYR A 362 -1.67 -10.73 -6.21
CA TYR A 362 -2.13 -11.91 -5.49
C TYR A 362 -0.95 -12.70 -4.94
N LEU A 363 -0.97 -12.97 -3.63
CA LEU A 363 0.07 -13.73 -2.94
C LEU A 363 -0.45 -15.14 -2.61
N GLN A 364 0.17 -16.14 -3.24
CA GLN A 364 -0.23 -17.52 -3.11
C GLN A 364 0.51 -18.21 -1.96
N THR A 365 -0.23 -18.86 -1.08
CA THR A 365 0.29 -19.57 0.09
C THR A 365 1.26 -20.69 -0.29
N ASN A 366 0.95 -21.46 -1.34
CA ASN A 366 1.78 -22.56 -1.82
C ASN A 366 3.16 -22.08 -2.30
N LEU A 367 3.22 -20.99 -3.09
CA LEU A 367 4.47 -20.38 -3.54
C LEU A 367 5.31 -19.91 -2.35
N PHE A 368 4.69 -19.31 -1.34
CA PHE A 368 5.38 -18.86 -0.14
C PHE A 368 6.06 -19.99 0.62
N PHE A 369 5.38 -21.13 0.81
CA PHE A 369 5.94 -22.29 1.48
C PHE A 369 6.97 -23.04 0.64
N GLN A 370 6.88 -22.98 -0.69
CA GLN A 370 7.92 -23.47 -1.61
C GLN A 370 9.18 -22.59 -1.61
N GLY A 371 9.18 -21.47 -0.87
CA GLY A 371 10.33 -20.57 -0.77
C GLY A 371 10.38 -19.48 -1.84
N GLN A 372 9.37 -19.37 -2.71
CA GLN A 372 9.24 -18.25 -3.65
C GLN A 372 8.81 -17.00 -2.88
N ARG A 373 9.71 -16.02 -2.79
CA ARG A 373 9.47 -14.76 -2.07
C ARG A 373 10.00 -13.59 -2.89
N PRO A 374 9.14 -12.60 -3.23
CA PRO A 374 7.71 -12.54 -2.93
C PRO A 374 6.90 -13.64 -3.63
N ALA A 375 5.83 -14.11 -2.97
CA ALA A 375 4.99 -15.22 -3.44
C ALA A 375 3.91 -14.75 -4.45
N VAL A 376 4.29 -13.91 -5.40
CA VAL A 376 3.39 -13.32 -6.39
C VAL A 376 2.94 -14.37 -7.40
N ASP A 377 1.64 -14.59 -7.48
CA ASP A 377 1.04 -15.38 -8.55
C ASP A 377 0.92 -14.53 -9.82
N VAL A 378 1.73 -14.86 -10.82
CA VAL A 378 1.80 -14.10 -12.09
C VAL A 378 0.54 -14.28 -12.94
N GLY A 379 -0.16 -15.40 -12.79
CA GLY A 379 -1.35 -15.74 -13.58
C GLY A 379 -2.52 -14.81 -13.29
N ILE A 380 -2.80 -14.58 -12.01
CA ILE A 380 -3.98 -13.83 -11.55
C ILE A 380 -3.66 -12.41 -11.05
N SER A 381 -2.39 -12.04 -10.90
CA SER A 381 -1.99 -10.67 -10.59
C SER A 381 -2.10 -9.80 -11.84
N VAL A 382 -2.64 -8.59 -11.70
CA VAL A 382 -2.91 -7.68 -12.81
C VAL A 382 -2.61 -6.23 -12.41
N SER A 383 -1.97 -5.46 -13.29
CA SER A 383 -1.97 -4.00 -13.26
C SER A 383 -2.72 -3.48 -14.47
N ARG A 384 -3.78 -2.68 -14.26
CA ARG A 384 -4.55 -2.07 -15.37
C ARG A 384 -3.82 -0.90 -16.02
N VAL A 385 -2.87 -0.29 -15.32
CA VAL A 385 -1.96 0.74 -15.86
C VAL A 385 -0.87 0.08 -16.69
N GLY A 386 -0.30 -1.02 -16.18
CA GLY A 386 0.65 -1.85 -16.91
C GLY A 386 1.90 -1.09 -17.34
N GLY A 387 2.34 -1.32 -18.57
CA GLY A 387 3.58 -0.76 -19.11
C GLY A 387 3.65 0.76 -19.22
N ASP A 388 2.55 1.49 -19.00
CA ASP A 388 2.56 2.96 -18.96
C ASP A 388 3.15 3.50 -17.65
N ALA A 389 3.14 2.65 -16.59
CA ALA A 389 3.83 2.89 -15.33
C ALA A 389 5.24 2.28 -15.27
N GLN A 390 5.86 1.97 -16.39
CA GLN A 390 7.22 1.44 -16.45
C GLN A 390 8.18 2.37 -17.18
N LEU A 391 9.46 2.30 -16.79
CA LEU A 391 10.53 2.86 -17.63
C LEU A 391 10.57 2.12 -18.97
N LYS A 392 10.93 2.84 -20.04
CA LYS A 392 11.00 2.25 -21.39
C LYS A 392 11.95 1.05 -21.45
N SER A 393 13.07 1.11 -20.73
CA SER A 393 14.02 0.00 -20.59
C SER A 393 13.40 -1.23 -19.92
N MET A 394 12.67 -1.04 -18.81
CA MET A 394 11.96 -2.12 -18.14
C MET A 394 10.88 -2.74 -19.06
N LYS A 395 10.04 -1.92 -19.68
CA LYS A 395 9.01 -2.37 -20.63
C LYS A 395 9.59 -3.21 -21.76
N GLN A 396 10.80 -2.87 -22.24
CA GLN A 396 11.48 -3.59 -23.33
C GLN A 396 12.00 -4.96 -22.91
N VAL A 397 12.53 -5.11 -21.69
CA VAL A 397 13.10 -6.39 -21.22
C VAL A 397 12.04 -7.29 -20.59
N ALA A 398 11.07 -6.74 -19.88
CA ALA A 398 10.05 -7.49 -19.14
C ALA A 398 8.83 -7.88 -19.99
N GLY A 399 8.76 -7.46 -21.27
CA GLY A 399 7.56 -7.62 -22.09
C GLY A 399 7.09 -9.07 -22.28
N THR A 400 7.99 -10.05 -22.31
CA THR A 400 7.68 -11.48 -22.45
C THR A 400 7.70 -12.24 -21.13
N LEU A 401 8.34 -11.68 -20.08
CA LEU A 401 8.59 -12.35 -18.81
C LEU A 401 7.35 -13.02 -18.21
N ARG A 402 6.21 -12.30 -18.22
CA ARG A 402 4.95 -12.82 -17.70
C ARG A 402 4.45 -14.03 -18.48
N LEU A 403 4.57 -13.99 -19.81
CA LEU A 403 4.17 -15.11 -20.69
C LEU A 403 5.07 -16.32 -20.49
N ASP A 404 6.37 -16.09 -20.37
CA ASP A 404 7.37 -17.15 -20.17
C ASP A 404 7.14 -17.86 -18.83
N LEU A 405 6.87 -17.12 -17.75
CA LEU A 405 6.55 -17.68 -16.43
C LEU A 405 5.19 -18.39 -16.40
N ALA A 406 4.17 -17.87 -17.08
CA ALA A 406 2.88 -18.55 -17.19
C ALA A 406 3.02 -19.89 -17.93
N SER A 407 3.77 -19.92 -19.04
CA SER A 407 4.10 -21.13 -19.79
C SER A 407 4.90 -22.13 -18.95
N TYR A 408 5.87 -21.65 -18.16
CA TYR A 408 6.61 -22.47 -17.20
C TYR A 408 5.69 -23.13 -16.19
N SER A 409 4.81 -22.35 -15.55
CA SER A 409 3.87 -22.84 -14.53
C SER A 409 2.94 -23.93 -15.07
N GLU A 410 2.42 -23.75 -16.29
CA GLU A 410 1.60 -24.75 -16.98
C GLU A 410 2.40 -26.04 -17.25
N LYS A 411 3.60 -25.92 -17.82
CA LYS A 411 4.45 -27.09 -18.13
C LYS A 411 4.95 -27.80 -16.88
N GLN A 412 5.23 -27.07 -15.80
CA GLN A 412 5.62 -27.66 -14.52
C GLN A 412 4.51 -28.55 -13.96
N ALA A 413 3.24 -28.15 -14.10
CA ALA A 413 2.11 -28.98 -13.69
C ALA A 413 2.03 -30.28 -14.53
N PHE A 414 2.26 -30.21 -15.84
CA PHE A 414 2.32 -31.41 -16.71
C PHE A 414 3.50 -32.31 -16.39
N ALA A 415 4.67 -31.74 -16.10
CA ALA A 415 5.90 -32.51 -15.81
C ALA A 415 5.77 -33.41 -14.56
N GLN A 416 4.87 -33.04 -13.62
CA GLN A 416 4.58 -33.87 -12.45
C GLN A 416 3.86 -35.19 -12.79
N PHE A 417 3.21 -35.27 -13.94
CA PHE A 417 2.40 -36.43 -14.35
C PHE A 417 3.03 -37.29 -15.47
N GLY A 418 4.10 -36.80 -16.12
CA GLY A 418 4.74 -37.48 -17.26
C GLY A 418 6.23 -37.74 -17.08
N SER A 419 6.72 -38.95 -17.50
CA SER A 419 8.13 -39.34 -17.36
C SER A 419 9.00 -38.94 -18.56
N ASP A 420 8.42 -38.74 -19.76
CA ASP A 420 9.16 -38.46 -20.99
C ASP A 420 8.83 -37.07 -21.51
N LEU A 421 9.72 -36.11 -21.23
CA LEU A 421 9.64 -34.76 -21.74
C LEU A 421 10.56 -34.59 -22.94
N ASP A 422 10.07 -33.93 -23.99
CA ASP A 422 10.91 -33.59 -25.14
C ASP A 422 11.97 -32.52 -24.75
N ALA A 423 13.07 -32.45 -25.48
CA ALA A 423 14.20 -31.57 -25.19
C ALA A 423 13.80 -30.08 -25.15
N ALA A 424 12.83 -29.67 -25.98
CA ALA A 424 12.33 -28.29 -25.99
C ALA A 424 11.57 -27.94 -24.72
N THR A 425 10.70 -28.83 -24.24
CA THR A 425 9.96 -28.68 -22.99
C THR A 425 10.91 -28.66 -21.77
N GLN A 426 11.94 -29.54 -21.79
CA GLN A 426 12.94 -29.59 -20.73
C GLN A 426 13.77 -28.30 -20.67
N TYR A 427 14.16 -27.75 -21.83
CA TYR A 427 14.81 -26.42 -21.88
C TYR A 427 13.93 -25.32 -21.30
N GLN A 428 12.65 -25.26 -21.68
CA GLN A 428 11.73 -24.26 -21.16
C GLN A 428 11.48 -24.38 -19.65
N LEU A 429 11.43 -25.59 -19.12
CA LEU A 429 11.36 -25.84 -17.68
C LEU A 429 12.62 -25.38 -16.96
N ASN A 430 13.79 -25.67 -17.51
CA ASN A 430 15.05 -25.21 -16.94
C ASN A 430 15.14 -23.68 -16.94
N HIS A 431 14.89 -23.04 -18.08
CA HIS A 431 14.90 -21.59 -18.20
C HIS A 431 13.89 -20.92 -17.26
N GLY A 432 12.65 -21.42 -17.20
CA GLY A 432 11.61 -20.91 -16.29
C GLY A 432 11.98 -21.07 -14.82
N ALA A 433 12.63 -22.17 -14.43
CA ALA A 433 13.13 -22.36 -13.08
C ALA A 433 14.19 -21.32 -12.69
N HIS A 434 15.13 -21.02 -13.61
CA HIS A 434 16.14 -19.98 -13.41
C HIS A 434 15.51 -18.58 -13.31
N MET A 435 14.50 -18.29 -14.14
CA MET A 435 13.73 -17.06 -14.07
C MET A 435 13.01 -16.90 -12.71
N MET A 436 12.37 -17.97 -12.23
CA MET A 436 11.71 -17.96 -10.91
C MET A 436 12.72 -17.74 -9.79
N GLU A 437 13.90 -18.35 -9.85
CA GLU A 437 14.96 -18.16 -8.87
C GLU A 437 15.53 -16.73 -8.90
N LEU A 438 15.69 -16.16 -10.10
CA LEU A 438 16.14 -14.77 -10.29
C LEU A 438 15.23 -13.76 -9.59
N LEU A 439 13.91 -14.00 -9.59
CA LEU A 439 12.89 -13.13 -9.02
C LEU A 439 12.81 -13.20 -7.49
N LYS A 440 13.49 -14.14 -6.84
CA LYS A 440 13.49 -14.23 -5.38
C LYS A 440 14.26 -13.07 -4.76
N GLN A 441 13.63 -12.40 -3.82
CA GLN A 441 14.23 -11.33 -3.03
C GLN A 441 13.93 -11.52 -1.55
N GLY A 442 14.91 -11.26 -0.72
CA GLY A 442 14.76 -11.20 0.73
C GLY A 442 14.08 -9.92 1.17
N ARG A 443 13.64 -9.88 2.41
CA ARG A 443 13.10 -8.67 3.02
C ARG A 443 14.20 -7.60 3.13
N TYR A 444 13.84 -6.34 2.86
CA TYR A 444 14.78 -5.20 2.82
C TYR A 444 15.90 -5.34 1.78
N SER A 445 15.67 -6.13 0.74
CA SER A 445 16.60 -6.33 -0.37
C SER A 445 16.07 -5.70 -1.65
N ALA A 446 15.57 -4.46 -1.54
CA ALA A 446 15.11 -3.70 -2.69
C ALA A 446 16.25 -3.49 -3.70
N LEU A 447 15.96 -3.70 -4.98
CA LEU A 447 16.89 -3.50 -6.08
C LEU A 447 16.57 -2.20 -6.81
N ASP A 448 17.62 -1.45 -7.16
CA ASP A 448 17.47 -0.30 -8.05
C ASP A 448 16.94 -0.74 -9.42
N VAL A 449 16.11 0.08 -10.06
CA VAL A 449 15.45 -0.27 -11.32
C VAL A 449 16.43 -0.60 -12.45
N ALA A 450 17.60 0.04 -12.50
CA ALA A 450 18.62 -0.27 -13.51
C ALA A 450 19.20 -1.68 -13.29
N ASP A 451 19.41 -2.07 -12.02
CA ASP A 451 19.91 -3.39 -11.67
C ASP A 451 18.86 -4.48 -11.95
N GLN A 452 17.57 -4.19 -11.71
CA GLN A 452 16.47 -5.08 -12.10
C GLN A 452 16.44 -5.29 -13.63
N VAL A 453 16.51 -4.20 -14.40
CA VAL A 453 16.52 -4.26 -15.87
C VAL A 453 17.70 -5.08 -16.39
N ILE A 454 18.90 -4.87 -15.84
CA ILE A 454 20.11 -5.60 -16.25
C ILE A 454 19.98 -7.10 -15.89
N ALA A 455 19.43 -7.44 -14.73
CA ALA A 455 19.22 -8.82 -14.32
C ALA A 455 18.20 -9.54 -15.24
N ILE A 456 17.07 -8.89 -15.55
CA ILE A 456 16.07 -9.44 -16.48
C ILE A 456 16.64 -9.53 -17.90
N PHE A 457 17.43 -8.54 -18.32
CA PHE A 457 18.12 -8.58 -19.62
C PHE A 457 19.08 -9.78 -19.71
N ALA A 458 19.86 -10.03 -18.65
CA ALA A 458 20.75 -11.19 -18.60
C ALA A 458 19.98 -12.52 -18.70
N ALA A 459 18.83 -12.61 -18.06
CA ALA A 459 17.97 -13.78 -18.15
C ALA A 459 17.37 -13.95 -19.55
N LYS A 460 16.82 -12.88 -20.13
CA LYS A 460 16.25 -12.87 -21.48
C LYS A 460 17.26 -13.29 -22.58
N GLU A 461 18.52 -12.92 -22.42
CA GLU A 461 19.61 -13.28 -23.34
C GLU A 461 20.29 -14.61 -22.94
N ASN A 462 19.65 -15.43 -22.10
CA ASN A 462 20.07 -16.77 -21.68
C ASN A 462 21.43 -16.84 -20.96
N PHE A 463 21.86 -15.74 -20.33
CA PHE A 463 23.14 -15.75 -19.58
C PHE A 463 23.06 -16.52 -18.26
N ILE A 464 21.85 -16.86 -17.78
CA ILE A 464 21.67 -17.52 -16.48
C ILE A 464 21.43 -19.05 -16.60
N ASP A 465 21.12 -19.58 -17.77
CA ASP A 465 20.61 -20.95 -17.97
C ASP A 465 21.63 -22.05 -17.65
N ASP A 466 22.91 -21.73 -17.70
CA ASP A 466 24.03 -22.62 -17.38
C ASP A 466 24.66 -22.35 -16.01
N ILE A 467 24.04 -21.49 -15.19
CA ILE A 467 24.43 -21.25 -13.79
C ILE A 467 23.68 -22.25 -12.91
N ASP A 468 24.34 -22.79 -11.87
CA ASP A 468 23.63 -23.62 -10.88
C ASP A 468 22.46 -22.83 -10.27
N LEU A 469 21.29 -23.46 -10.20
CA LEU A 469 20.05 -22.82 -9.73
C LEU A 469 20.24 -22.14 -8.36
N ASN A 470 21.00 -22.76 -7.45
CA ASN A 470 21.29 -22.20 -6.13
C ASN A 470 22.19 -20.95 -6.17
N HIS A 471 22.83 -20.67 -7.29
CA HIS A 471 23.73 -19.54 -7.46
C HIS A 471 23.12 -18.38 -8.26
N VAL A 472 21.90 -18.51 -8.79
CA VAL A 472 21.26 -17.50 -9.65
C VAL A 472 21.04 -16.18 -8.89
N THR A 473 20.53 -16.22 -7.67
CA THR A 473 20.35 -15.01 -6.82
C THR A 473 21.68 -14.36 -6.49
N LEU A 474 22.71 -15.16 -6.17
CA LEU A 474 24.06 -14.66 -5.90
C LEU A 474 24.69 -14.03 -7.15
N PHE A 475 24.48 -14.63 -8.34
CA PHE A 475 24.91 -14.07 -9.61
C PHE A 475 24.27 -12.70 -9.85
N ARG A 476 22.96 -12.58 -9.68
CA ARG A 476 22.22 -11.32 -9.80
C ARG A 476 22.81 -10.22 -8.89
N ASP A 477 22.98 -10.53 -7.60
CA ASP A 477 23.42 -9.54 -6.62
C ASP A 477 24.88 -9.11 -6.87
N LYS A 478 25.75 -10.04 -7.28
CA LYS A 478 27.13 -9.74 -7.67
C LYS A 478 27.20 -9.00 -9.01
N LEU A 479 26.33 -9.31 -9.98
CA LEU A 479 26.22 -8.59 -11.25
C LEU A 479 25.82 -7.12 -11.02
N ALA A 480 24.83 -6.88 -10.19
CA ALA A 480 24.41 -5.53 -9.83
C ALA A 480 25.59 -4.72 -9.27
N LYS A 481 26.32 -5.29 -8.31
CA LYS A 481 27.51 -4.64 -7.75
C LYS A 481 28.61 -4.44 -8.78
N TYR A 482 28.89 -5.41 -9.63
CA TYR A 482 29.87 -5.29 -10.71
C TYR A 482 29.51 -4.16 -11.68
N MET A 483 28.26 -4.05 -12.09
CA MET A 483 27.79 -2.99 -12.97
C MET A 483 27.85 -1.61 -12.29
N GLN A 484 27.56 -1.54 -11.01
CA GLN A 484 27.67 -0.31 -10.22
C GLN A 484 29.13 0.16 -10.11
N ASP A 485 30.06 -0.75 -9.79
CA ASP A 485 31.47 -0.41 -9.52
C ASP A 485 32.28 -0.18 -10.80
N LYS A 486 32.03 -0.94 -11.87
CA LYS A 486 32.86 -0.94 -13.10
C LYS A 486 32.20 -0.23 -14.28
N HIS A 487 30.87 -0.22 -14.36
CA HIS A 487 30.14 0.29 -15.52
C HIS A 487 28.98 1.23 -15.15
N PRO A 488 29.19 2.25 -14.27
CA PRO A 488 28.12 3.14 -13.80
C PRO A 488 27.44 3.91 -14.94
N SER A 489 28.17 4.23 -16.01
CA SER A 489 27.61 4.92 -17.18
C SER A 489 26.61 4.06 -17.96
N CYS A 490 26.84 2.74 -18.08
CA CYS A 490 25.88 1.84 -18.71
C CYS A 490 24.61 1.73 -17.85
N ARG A 491 24.77 1.61 -16.54
CA ARG A 491 23.68 1.56 -15.58
C ARG A 491 22.80 2.81 -15.64
N GLU A 492 23.43 3.99 -15.72
CA GLU A 492 22.70 5.27 -15.84
C GLU A 492 21.93 5.38 -17.17
N LEU A 493 22.49 4.94 -18.29
CA LEU A 493 21.80 4.91 -19.58
C LEU A 493 20.58 3.99 -19.55
N VAL A 494 20.67 2.85 -18.86
CA VAL A 494 19.52 1.94 -18.64
C VAL A 494 18.42 2.63 -17.84
N ARG A 495 18.78 3.40 -16.82
CA ARG A 495 17.82 4.16 -16.00
C ARG A 495 17.14 5.29 -16.79
N GLN A 496 17.85 5.97 -17.66
CA GLN A 496 17.35 7.13 -18.39
C GLN A 496 16.45 6.79 -19.58
N GLY A 497 16.52 5.56 -20.11
CA GLY A 497 15.79 5.36 -21.31
C GLY A 497 15.66 3.97 -21.90
N LYS A 498 15.52 3.94 -23.22
CA LYS A 498 15.39 2.74 -24.03
C LYS A 498 16.77 2.11 -24.28
N ILE A 499 16.85 0.79 -24.20
CA ILE A 499 18.04 0.04 -24.58
C ILE A 499 18.08 -0.01 -26.11
N ASP A 500 19.03 0.73 -26.71
CA ASP A 500 19.33 0.66 -28.13
C ASP A 500 20.30 -0.51 -28.43
N ASP A 501 20.53 -0.79 -29.72
CA ASP A 501 21.38 -1.89 -30.14
C ASP A 501 22.82 -1.73 -29.63
N ALA A 502 23.34 -0.50 -29.59
CA ALA A 502 24.70 -0.23 -29.12
C ALA A 502 24.83 -0.48 -27.61
N LEU A 503 23.85 -0.05 -26.81
CA LEU A 503 23.81 -0.34 -25.37
C LEU A 503 23.58 -1.84 -25.10
N SER A 504 22.73 -2.49 -25.89
CA SER A 504 22.48 -3.94 -25.82
C SER A 504 23.77 -4.74 -26.01
N GLU A 505 24.55 -4.47 -27.06
CA GLU A 505 25.83 -5.15 -27.31
C GLU A 505 26.87 -4.87 -26.22
N ARG A 506 26.91 -3.65 -25.68
CA ARG A 506 27.77 -3.33 -24.54
C ARG A 506 27.38 -4.09 -23.29
N LEU A 507 26.07 -4.17 -22.98
CA LEU A 507 25.57 -4.93 -21.85
C LEU A 507 25.89 -6.43 -21.99
N LYS A 508 25.67 -7.03 -23.19
CA LYS A 508 26.06 -8.41 -23.47
C LYS A 508 27.53 -8.67 -23.22
N GLY A 509 28.41 -7.78 -23.70
CA GLY A 509 29.85 -7.90 -23.48
C GLY A 509 30.25 -7.83 -22.00
N HIS A 510 29.68 -6.89 -21.23
CA HIS A 510 29.96 -6.79 -19.81
C HIS A 510 29.42 -7.95 -18.99
N ILE A 511 28.20 -8.43 -19.31
CA ILE A 511 27.58 -9.57 -18.64
C ILE A 511 28.33 -10.86 -18.94
N ALA A 512 28.73 -11.09 -20.22
CA ALA A 512 29.53 -12.25 -20.60
C ALA A 512 30.87 -12.32 -19.85
N HIS A 513 31.59 -11.20 -19.82
CA HIS A 513 32.87 -11.10 -19.08
C HIS A 513 32.69 -11.35 -17.58
N PHE A 514 31.64 -10.76 -16.95
CA PHE A 514 31.34 -11.01 -15.55
C PHE A 514 30.99 -12.49 -15.30
N LYS A 515 30.18 -13.10 -16.19
CA LYS A 515 29.77 -14.51 -16.09
C LYS A 515 30.97 -15.44 -16.12
N GLU A 516 31.93 -15.23 -17.01
CA GLU A 516 33.18 -16.02 -17.05
C GLU A 516 33.92 -15.98 -15.70
N GLN A 517 34.08 -14.79 -15.12
CA GLN A 517 34.70 -14.61 -13.81
C GLN A 517 33.90 -15.28 -12.68
N PHE A 518 32.57 -15.21 -12.77
CA PHE A 518 31.68 -15.80 -11.77
C PHE A 518 31.76 -17.33 -11.78
N LEU A 519 31.73 -17.97 -12.96
CA LEU A 519 31.81 -19.43 -13.11
C LEU A 519 33.16 -20.01 -12.69
N LEU A 520 34.26 -19.26 -12.80
CA LEU A 520 35.56 -19.65 -12.25
C LEU A 520 35.54 -19.73 -10.72
N GLN A 521 34.76 -18.86 -10.07
CA GLN A 521 34.64 -18.83 -8.60
C GLN A 521 33.55 -19.80 -8.07
N HIS A 522 32.56 -20.09 -8.90
CA HIS A 522 31.39 -20.90 -8.58
C HIS A 522 31.13 -21.92 -9.68
N PRO A 523 31.97 -22.99 -9.80
CA PRO A 523 31.80 -24.00 -10.84
C PRO A 523 30.52 -24.79 -10.62
N ASN A 524 29.86 -25.19 -11.72
CA ASN A 524 28.64 -25.99 -11.70
C ASN A 524 28.93 -27.41 -11.21
N LYS A 525 28.13 -27.90 -10.26
CA LYS A 525 28.26 -29.26 -9.72
C LYS A 525 28.14 -30.33 -10.80
N ALA A 526 27.22 -30.16 -11.77
CA ALA A 526 27.07 -31.12 -12.89
C ALA A 526 28.32 -31.29 -13.73
N LYS A 527 29.14 -30.22 -13.91
CA LYS A 527 30.43 -30.33 -14.60
C LYS A 527 31.54 -30.94 -13.73
N GLN A 528 31.45 -30.83 -12.40
CA GLN A 528 32.39 -31.47 -11.47
C GLN A 528 32.18 -32.99 -11.46
N ASP A 529 30.93 -33.46 -11.40
CA ASP A 529 30.61 -34.89 -11.45
C ASP A 529 31.03 -35.55 -12.77
N ASP A 530 30.92 -34.84 -13.90
CA ASP A 530 31.40 -35.34 -15.22
C ASP A 530 32.93 -35.33 -15.32
N VAL A 531 33.60 -34.38 -14.71
CA VAL A 531 35.08 -34.34 -14.65
C VAL A 531 35.61 -35.43 -13.69
N GLU A 532 34.95 -35.64 -12.55
CA GLU A 532 35.32 -36.72 -11.62
C GLU A 532 35.04 -38.11 -12.23
N ARG A 533 33.92 -38.31 -12.95
CA ARG A 533 33.64 -39.55 -13.68
C ARG A 533 34.60 -39.79 -14.83
N SER A 534 35.09 -38.76 -15.50
CA SER A 534 36.11 -38.88 -16.56
C SER A 534 37.54 -39.05 -16.00
N ALA A 535 37.75 -38.79 -14.73
CA ALA A 535 39.03 -38.93 -14.04
C ALA A 535 39.18 -40.28 -13.29
N GLU A 536 38.11 -41.09 -13.17
CA GLU A 536 38.25 -42.46 -12.66
C GLU A 536 39.04 -43.31 -13.67
N PRO A 537 40.16 -43.91 -13.26
CA PRO A 537 40.94 -44.79 -14.14
C PRO A 537 40.07 -45.98 -14.54
N VAL A 538 39.99 -46.21 -15.86
CA VAL A 538 39.40 -47.45 -16.44
C VAL A 538 40.15 -48.62 -15.83
N VAL A 539 39.54 -49.30 -14.86
CA VAL A 539 40.03 -50.60 -14.39
C VAL A 539 39.83 -51.60 -15.53
N VAL A 540 40.88 -51.86 -16.26
CA VAL A 540 40.91 -52.95 -17.23
C VAL A 540 40.79 -54.24 -16.43
N ALA A 541 39.65 -54.93 -16.55
CA ALA A 541 39.50 -56.27 -16.02
C ALA A 541 40.44 -57.17 -16.84
N GLU A 542 41.50 -57.64 -16.21
CA GLU A 542 42.29 -58.74 -16.75
C GLU A 542 41.45 -60.02 -16.73
N ASP A 543 41.20 -60.57 -17.93
CA ASP A 543 40.61 -61.91 -18.13
C ASP A 543 41.52 -62.99 -17.50
N GLU A 544 41.20 -63.42 -16.30
CA GLU A 544 41.66 -64.74 -15.80
C GLU A 544 40.68 -65.83 -16.18
N ASP A 545 40.82 -66.27 -17.42
CA ASP A 545 40.23 -67.58 -17.88
C ASP A 545 41.27 -68.41 -18.61
N ALA A 546 42.11 -69.14 -17.85
CA ALA A 546 42.90 -70.26 -18.35
C ALA A 546 43.13 -71.26 -17.22
N GLY A 547 42.38 -72.33 -17.30
CA GLY A 547 42.85 -73.63 -16.81
C GLY A 547 42.20 -74.16 -15.55
N LYS A 548 41.27 -75.12 -15.76
CA LYS A 548 41.28 -76.44 -15.17
C LYS A 548 40.15 -77.33 -15.76
N ALA A 549 40.52 -78.06 -16.77
CA ALA A 549 39.86 -79.33 -17.07
C ALA A 549 40.54 -80.43 -16.22
N GLN A 550 39.76 -81.47 -15.83
CA GLN A 550 40.13 -82.76 -15.21
C GLN A 550 40.13 -82.77 -13.66
N GLU A 551 39.09 -83.25 -13.05
CA GLU A 551 38.67 -84.58 -12.66
C GLU A 551 37.24 -84.62 -12.16
#